data_28e7320e26e806c0d08874a1b85565d0
#
_entry.id   28e7320e26e806c0d08874a1b85565d0
#
_cell.length_a   1.000
_cell.length_b   1.000
_cell.length_c   1.000
_cell.angle_alpha   90.00
_cell.angle_beta   90.00
_cell.angle_gamma   90.00
#
_symmetry.space_group_name_H-M   'P 1'
#
loop_
_entity.id
_entity.type
_entity.pdbx_description
1 polymer ?
#
loop_
_entity_poly.entity_id
_entity_poly.type
_entity_poly.pdbx_seq_one_letter_code
_entity_poly.pdbx_strand_id
1 'polypeptide(L)'
;MKKLSILVIALCMACGSASAQQALFGGQMPLSPEIHADKTVTFRCMAPNAQKVQITGDFLPTRKMDTPMGQFDAPGVAELTKDEKGVWSYTTTSPLSPELYSYTMMVDGASVTDHLNVYTVRDINNVSNIFLVDGGKADLYKVNKVPHGTVSKVWYEDAKAGITRRMTVYTPAGYETSKEKYPVLYLLHGIGGDEEAWMDLGRASQILDNLIAQGKAKPMIVVMTNGNISQEAAPGYTSEGFIVPTLGLPKTMEGSFEVSFPEVVKFIDARYRTLANSQNRAIAGLSMGGFHSLYISINNPKTFGYVGLFSAAIGKEQKSGGANEYIYDNLDKKLADLFAAKPKLFWIGIGNSDFLYKDNTAFREKLTQKGYPFTYMETDGGHIWRNWRIYLSEYVQKIFK
;
A
#
# COMPACT_ATOMS: atom_id res chain seq x y z
N MET A 1 7.97 -8.32 66.34
CA MET A 1 8.67 -8.11 65.04
C MET A 1 8.18 -8.99 63.90
N LYS A 2 7.80 -10.27 64.11
CA LYS A 2 7.29 -11.16 63.03
C LYS A 2 5.94 -10.75 62.40
N LYS A 3 5.03 -10.09 63.12
CA LYS A 3 3.74 -9.66 62.61
C LYS A 3 3.79 -8.39 61.71
N LEU A 4 4.80 -7.55 61.92
CA LEU A 4 5.00 -6.34 61.13
C LEU A 4 5.58 -6.65 59.74
N SER A 5 6.48 -7.66 59.67
CA SER A 5 7.10 -8.12 58.44
C SER A 5 6.10 -8.77 57.46
N ILE A 6 5.07 -9.48 57.98
CA ILE A 6 4.03 -10.10 57.15
C ILE A 6 3.09 -9.02 56.54
N LEU A 7 2.82 -7.94 57.26
CA LEU A 7 1.97 -6.86 56.79
C LEU A 7 2.65 -6.04 55.67
N VAL A 8 3.96 -5.84 55.78
CA VAL A 8 4.74 -5.13 54.74
C VAL A 8 4.85 -5.98 53.48
N ILE A 9 5.04 -7.30 53.58
CA ILE A 9 5.09 -8.18 52.41
C ILE A 9 3.70 -8.27 51.71
N ALA A 10 2.59 -8.30 52.47
CA ALA A 10 1.24 -8.28 51.93
C ALA A 10 0.91 -6.95 51.23
N LEU A 11 1.42 -5.81 51.75
CA LEU A 11 1.22 -4.51 51.15
C LEU A 11 2.06 -4.32 49.85
N CYS A 12 3.26 -4.88 49.81
CA CYS A 12 4.10 -4.87 48.61
C CYS A 12 3.55 -5.78 47.49
N MET A 13 2.87 -6.89 47.80
CA MET A 13 2.19 -7.73 46.81
C MET A 13 0.91 -7.08 46.28
N ALA A 14 0.22 -6.23 47.05
CA ALA A 14 -0.96 -5.51 46.59
C ALA A 14 -0.63 -4.35 45.65
N CYS A 15 0.58 -3.74 45.74
CA CYS A 15 1.00 -2.68 44.86
C CYS A 15 1.61 -3.15 43.52
N GLY A 16 1.92 -4.45 43.39
CA GLY A 16 2.59 -5.00 42.18
C GLY A 16 1.66 -5.41 41.04
N SER A 17 0.34 -5.41 41.26
CA SER A 17 -0.63 -5.95 40.28
C SER A 17 -1.39 -4.90 39.44
N ALA A 18 -1.07 -3.62 39.60
CA ALA A 18 -1.93 -2.56 39.07
C ALA A 18 -1.59 -2.07 37.63
N SER A 19 -0.57 -2.60 36.97
CA SER A 19 -0.13 -1.98 35.71
C SER A 19 0.03 -2.89 34.48
N ALA A 20 -0.36 -4.15 34.56
CA ALA A 20 -0.08 -5.07 33.45
C ALA A 20 -1.23 -5.32 32.46
N GLN A 21 -2.47 -4.92 32.72
CA GLN A 21 -3.60 -5.15 31.81
C GLN A 21 -4.63 -4.02 31.87
N GLN A 22 -4.35 -2.93 31.17
CA GLN A 22 -5.28 -1.81 31.00
C GLN A 22 -6.60 -2.18 30.29
N ALA A 23 -6.65 -3.32 29.59
CA ALA A 23 -7.79 -3.73 28.78
C ALA A 23 -8.87 -4.55 29.51
N LEU A 24 -8.67 -4.94 30.79
CA LEU A 24 -9.60 -5.83 31.50
C LEU A 24 -10.85 -5.14 32.06
N PHE A 25 -10.92 -3.82 32.05
CA PHE A 25 -12.01 -3.06 32.70
C PHE A 25 -12.97 -2.38 31.71
N GLY A 26 -12.94 -2.76 30.43
CA GLY A 26 -13.93 -2.32 29.46
C GLY A 26 -15.27 -3.01 29.68
N GLY A 27 -16.33 -2.26 30.02
CA GLY A 27 -17.69 -2.74 29.93
C GLY A 27 -18.01 -3.24 28.50
N GLN A 28 -19.18 -3.84 28.30
CA GLN A 28 -19.60 -4.31 26.98
C GLN A 28 -19.76 -3.09 26.04
N MET A 29 -18.74 -2.85 25.19
CA MET A 29 -18.73 -1.76 24.22
C MET A 29 -19.60 -2.14 23.02
N PRO A 30 -20.29 -1.17 22.39
CA PRO A 30 -21.04 -1.43 21.18
C PRO A 30 -20.11 -1.87 20.04
N LEU A 31 -20.58 -2.78 19.19
CA LEU A 31 -19.85 -3.24 18.03
C LEU A 31 -19.81 -2.13 16.95
N SER A 32 -18.63 -1.80 16.45
CA SER A 32 -18.42 -0.85 15.35
C SER A 32 -17.16 -1.25 14.56
N PRO A 33 -17.20 -1.29 13.20
CA PRO A 33 -18.41 -1.35 12.39
C PRO A 33 -19.14 -2.71 12.54
N GLU A 34 -20.45 -2.69 12.48
CA GLU A 34 -21.27 -3.92 12.42
C GLU A 34 -21.76 -4.12 10.98
N ILE A 35 -21.32 -5.20 10.34
CA ILE A 35 -21.72 -5.56 8.98
C ILE A 35 -22.91 -6.49 9.06
N HIS A 36 -24.04 -6.05 8.51
CA HIS A 36 -25.29 -6.83 8.49
C HIS A 36 -25.32 -7.88 7.38
N ALA A 37 -26.23 -8.84 7.48
CA ALA A 37 -26.39 -9.90 6.48
C ALA A 37 -26.74 -9.37 5.08
N ASP A 38 -27.41 -8.23 4.99
CA ASP A 38 -27.74 -7.53 3.75
C ASP A 38 -26.59 -6.63 3.24
N LYS A 39 -25.43 -6.63 3.93
CA LYS A 39 -24.24 -5.81 3.65
C LYS A 39 -24.45 -4.31 3.87
N THR A 40 -25.49 -3.88 4.56
CA THR A 40 -25.49 -2.56 5.19
C THR A 40 -24.52 -2.59 6.38
N VAL A 41 -23.98 -1.43 6.75
CA VAL A 41 -22.98 -1.32 7.80
C VAL A 41 -23.38 -0.24 8.81
N THR A 42 -23.40 -0.60 10.09
CA THR A 42 -23.65 0.35 11.18
C THR A 42 -22.36 0.71 11.87
N PHE A 43 -22.07 1.99 11.92
CA PHE A 43 -20.96 2.58 12.67
C PHE A 43 -21.49 3.19 13.96
N ARG A 44 -20.73 3.06 15.05
CA ARG A 44 -21.07 3.62 16.36
C ARG A 44 -19.89 4.36 16.95
N CYS A 45 -20.17 5.44 17.68
CA CYS A 45 -19.19 6.22 18.40
C CYS A 45 -19.73 6.57 19.77
N MET A 46 -18.97 6.26 20.83
CA MET A 46 -19.30 6.65 22.18
C MET A 46 -18.77 8.03 22.48
N ALA A 47 -19.61 9.05 22.35
CA ALA A 47 -19.25 10.46 22.57
C ALA A 47 -20.41 11.22 23.25
N PRO A 48 -20.70 10.92 24.54
CA PRO A 48 -21.91 11.42 25.22
C PRO A 48 -21.94 12.96 25.34
N ASN A 49 -20.79 13.60 25.39
CA ASN A 49 -20.69 15.07 25.52
C ASN A 49 -20.54 15.81 24.19
N ALA A 50 -20.36 15.09 23.08
CA ALA A 50 -20.23 15.71 21.76
C ALA A 50 -21.52 16.39 21.31
N GLN A 51 -21.37 17.49 20.59
CA GLN A 51 -22.46 18.23 19.95
C GLN A 51 -22.73 17.70 18.54
N LYS A 52 -21.69 17.20 17.86
CA LYS A 52 -21.78 16.71 16.48
C LYS A 52 -20.78 15.57 16.28
N VAL A 53 -21.27 14.46 15.71
CA VAL A 53 -20.40 13.36 15.26
C VAL A 53 -20.69 13.06 13.81
N GLN A 54 -19.64 12.93 13.01
CA GLN A 54 -19.70 12.61 11.59
C GLN A 54 -18.74 11.46 11.27
N ILE A 55 -18.99 10.79 10.15
CA ILE A 55 -18.08 9.80 9.58
C ILE A 55 -17.73 10.24 8.17
N THR A 56 -16.45 10.10 7.80
CA THR A 56 -15.96 10.22 6.42
C THR A 56 -15.33 8.91 6.01
N GLY A 57 -15.55 8.49 4.77
CA GLY A 57 -15.00 7.22 4.27
C GLY A 57 -15.25 7.02 2.80
N ASP A 58 -14.47 6.13 2.20
CA ASP A 58 -14.50 5.83 0.77
C ASP A 58 -15.70 4.96 0.32
N PHE A 59 -16.57 4.60 1.26
CA PHE A 59 -17.86 3.97 1.01
C PHE A 59 -19.00 4.99 0.83
N LEU A 60 -18.77 6.26 1.12
CA LEU A 60 -19.75 7.34 0.92
C LEU A 60 -19.58 7.98 -0.48
N PRO A 61 -20.63 8.57 -1.05
CA PRO A 61 -20.52 9.31 -2.30
C PRO A 61 -19.43 10.38 -2.22
N THR A 62 -18.58 10.46 -3.23
CA THR A 62 -17.48 11.44 -3.25
C THR A 62 -18.02 12.88 -3.31
N ARG A 63 -17.25 13.82 -2.76
CA ARG A 63 -17.48 15.25 -2.86
C ARG A 63 -16.29 15.94 -3.52
N LYS A 64 -16.54 16.98 -4.28
CA LYS A 64 -15.47 17.81 -4.82
C LYS A 64 -14.83 18.65 -3.71
N MET A 65 -13.52 18.68 -3.67
CA MET A 65 -12.74 19.48 -2.74
C MET A 65 -11.71 20.29 -3.52
N ASP A 66 -11.72 21.60 -3.32
CA ASP A 66 -10.76 22.50 -3.93
C ASP A 66 -9.45 22.48 -3.12
N THR A 67 -8.33 22.33 -3.80
CA THR A 67 -6.98 22.37 -3.23
C THR A 67 -6.10 23.32 -4.05
N PRO A 68 -4.93 23.73 -3.53
CA PRO A 68 -3.96 24.52 -4.31
C PRO A 68 -3.49 23.84 -5.60
N MET A 69 -3.62 22.51 -5.68
CA MET A 69 -3.24 21.71 -6.85
C MET A 69 -4.43 21.43 -7.79
N GLY A 70 -5.60 21.99 -7.50
CA GLY A 70 -6.82 21.79 -8.27
C GLY A 70 -7.93 21.08 -7.49
N GLN A 71 -9.00 20.73 -8.21
CA GLN A 71 -10.17 20.08 -7.63
C GLN A 71 -9.98 18.56 -7.60
N PHE A 72 -10.17 17.95 -6.44
CA PHE A 72 -10.07 16.52 -6.22
C PHE A 72 -11.37 15.93 -5.68
N ASP A 73 -11.58 14.63 -5.94
CA ASP A 73 -12.63 13.86 -5.32
C ASP A 73 -12.18 13.43 -3.91
N ALA A 74 -12.86 13.97 -2.89
CA ALA A 74 -12.67 13.59 -1.50
C ALA A 74 -13.77 12.61 -1.06
N PRO A 75 -13.51 11.76 -0.05
CA PRO A 75 -14.54 10.92 0.54
C PRO A 75 -15.73 11.74 1.04
N GLY A 76 -16.93 11.19 0.92
CA GLY A 76 -18.15 11.82 1.45
C GLY A 76 -18.16 11.89 2.97
N VAL A 77 -19.14 12.60 3.49
CA VAL A 77 -19.36 12.77 4.93
C VAL A 77 -20.82 12.45 5.25
N ALA A 78 -21.05 11.70 6.33
CA ALA A 78 -22.39 11.45 6.87
C ALA A 78 -22.45 11.85 8.35
N GLU A 79 -23.60 12.33 8.80
CA GLU A 79 -23.84 12.66 10.20
C GLU A 79 -24.37 11.45 10.95
N LEU A 80 -23.92 11.26 12.20
CA LEU A 80 -24.43 10.24 13.11
C LEU A 80 -25.56 10.84 13.96
N THR A 81 -26.47 9.97 14.38
CA THR A 81 -27.59 10.32 15.28
C THR A 81 -27.27 9.78 16.69
N LYS A 82 -27.46 10.63 17.71
CA LYS A 82 -27.20 10.32 19.11
C LYS A 82 -28.42 9.68 19.77
N ASP A 83 -28.24 8.59 20.50
CA ASP A 83 -29.26 7.99 21.35
C ASP A 83 -29.25 8.57 22.78
N GLU A 84 -30.22 8.14 23.60
CA GLU A 84 -30.39 8.57 24.99
C GLU A 84 -29.19 8.17 25.89
N LYS A 85 -28.41 7.17 25.48
CA LYS A 85 -27.21 6.70 26.20
C LYS A 85 -25.93 7.41 25.78
N GLY A 86 -26.02 8.34 24.83
CA GLY A 86 -24.87 9.08 24.29
C GLY A 86 -24.05 8.32 23.25
N VAL A 87 -24.61 7.23 22.68
CA VAL A 87 -24.04 6.52 21.56
C VAL A 87 -24.52 7.16 20.26
N TRP A 88 -23.60 7.57 19.44
CA TRP A 88 -23.86 8.06 18.09
C TRP A 88 -23.81 6.92 17.10
N SER A 89 -24.75 6.86 16.14
CA SER A 89 -24.79 5.80 15.15
C SER A 89 -25.15 6.32 13.75
N TYR A 90 -24.60 5.65 12.75
CA TYR A 90 -24.94 5.80 11.34
C TYR A 90 -24.99 4.44 10.68
N THR A 91 -26.06 4.14 9.96
CA THR A 91 -26.16 2.93 9.12
C THR A 91 -26.16 3.37 7.65
N THR A 92 -25.40 2.67 6.81
CA THR A 92 -25.38 2.95 5.37
C THR A 92 -26.78 2.80 4.77
N THR A 93 -27.17 3.72 3.91
CA THR A 93 -28.52 3.77 3.30
C THR A 93 -28.77 2.64 2.30
N SER A 94 -27.71 1.96 1.86
CA SER A 94 -27.75 0.85 0.92
C SER A 94 -26.66 -0.16 1.25
N PRO A 95 -26.80 -1.44 0.81
CA PRO A 95 -25.75 -2.43 0.88
C PRO A 95 -24.47 -1.95 0.23
N LEU A 96 -23.32 -2.19 0.87
CA LEU A 96 -22.02 -1.88 0.31
C LEU A 96 -21.53 -3.01 -0.60
N SER A 97 -20.87 -2.66 -1.68
CA SER A 97 -20.20 -3.62 -2.54
C SER A 97 -19.05 -4.33 -1.80
N PRO A 98 -18.75 -5.61 -2.13
CA PRO A 98 -17.58 -6.28 -1.58
C PRO A 98 -16.27 -5.53 -1.84
N GLU A 99 -15.66 -5.01 -0.77
CA GLU A 99 -14.41 -4.22 -0.83
C GLU A 99 -13.78 -4.07 0.57
N LEU A 100 -12.51 -3.68 0.61
CA LEU A 100 -11.84 -3.14 1.79
C LEU A 100 -12.00 -1.62 1.80
N TYR A 101 -12.71 -1.13 2.79
CA TYR A 101 -13.03 0.28 2.98
C TYR A 101 -12.21 0.91 4.09
N SER A 102 -11.98 2.22 3.98
CA SER A 102 -11.36 3.05 5.01
C SER A 102 -12.30 4.16 5.49
N TYR A 103 -12.19 4.54 6.76
CA TYR A 103 -12.98 5.64 7.33
C TYR A 103 -12.30 6.30 8.52
N THR A 104 -12.79 7.48 8.86
CA THR A 104 -12.39 8.25 10.03
C THR A 104 -13.64 8.88 10.66
N MET A 105 -13.66 8.98 11.99
CA MET A 105 -14.70 9.71 12.71
C MET A 105 -14.31 11.19 12.85
N MET A 106 -15.30 12.05 12.93
CA MET A 106 -15.13 13.47 13.25
C MET A 106 -16.03 13.79 14.44
N VAL A 107 -15.43 14.15 15.57
CA VAL A 107 -16.14 14.52 16.80
C VAL A 107 -15.92 16.01 17.05
N ASP A 108 -16.98 16.81 17.00
CA ASP A 108 -16.95 18.25 17.12
C ASP A 108 -15.89 18.93 16.24
N GLY A 109 -15.72 18.41 15.02
CA GLY A 109 -14.75 18.90 14.03
C GLY A 109 -13.35 18.31 14.14
N ALA A 110 -13.02 17.58 15.21
CA ALA A 110 -11.74 16.89 15.35
C ALA A 110 -11.78 15.52 14.64
N SER A 111 -10.78 15.24 13.80
CA SER A 111 -10.60 13.93 13.17
C SER A 111 -10.05 12.94 14.21
N VAL A 112 -10.74 11.82 14.42
CA VAL A 112 -10.36 10.79 15.38
C VAL A 112 -10.50 9.39 14.78
N THR A 113 -9.68 8.45 15.23
CA THR A 113 -9.89 7.04 14.93
C THR A 113 -11.05 6.48 15.73
N ASP A 114 -11.79 5.53 15.15
CA ASP A 114 -12.81 4.79 15.85
C ASP A 114 -12.16 3.81 16.86
N HIS A 115 -12.23 4.12 18.14
CA HIS A 115 -11.66 3.29 19.19
C HIS A 115 -12.39 1.94 19.40
N LEU A 116 -13.57 1.78 18.81
CA LEU A 116 -14.33 0.51 18.81
C LEU A 116 -13.83 -0.45 17.72
N ASN A 117 -12.99 0.03 16.81
CA ASN A 117 -12.37 -0.75 15.74
C ASN A 117 -10.84 -0.67 15.82
N VAL A 118 -10.20 -1.76 16.17
CA VAL A 118 -8.73 -1.84 16.30
C VAL A 118 -8.00 -1.97 14.95
N TYR A 119 -8.72 -2.19 13.86
CA TYR A 119 -8.10 -2.35 12.55
C TYR A 119 -7.86 -0.99 11.92
N THR A 120 -6.59 -0.61 11.85
CA THR A 120 -6.16 0.68 11.30
C THR A 120 -5.07 0.49 10.26
N VAL A 121 -4.97 1.47 9.35
CA VAL A 121 -3.86 1.60 8.40
C VAL A 121 -3.34 3.02 8.41
N ARG A 122 -2.04 3.16 8.14
CA ARG A 122 -1.40 4.46 7.94
C ARG A 122 -1.21 4.71 6.44
N ASP A 123 -1.63 5.87 5.97
CA ASP A 123 -1.28 6.41 4.66
C ASP A 123 -0.64 7.78 4.84
N ILE A 124 0.66 7.88 4.55
CA ILE A 124 1.52 9.05 4.87
C ILE A 124 1.50 9.32 6.38
N ASN A 125 0.88 10.42 6.82
CA ASN A 125 0.71 10.83 8.22
C ASN A 125 -0.74 10.65 8.70
N ASN A 126 -1.63 10.10 7.88
CA ASN A 126 -3.01 9.85 8.26
C ASN A 126 -3.18 8.41 8.74
N VAL A 127 -3.92 8.23 9.82
CA VAL A 127 -4.36 6.92 10.30
C VAL A 127 -5.87 6.82 10.14
N SER A 128 -6.30 5.79 9.43
CA SER A 128 -7.73 5.50 9.20
C SER A 128 -8.07 4.13 9.72
N ASN A 129 -9.29 3.96 10.18
CA ASN A 129 -9.84 2.64 10.44
C ASN A 129 -10.22 1.97 9.13
N ILE A 130 -10.18 0.64 9.11
CA ILE A 130 -10.58 -0.17 7.96
C ILE A 130 -11.61 -1.22 8.37
N PHE A 131 -12.45 -1.59 7.40
CA PHE A 131 -13.33 -2.75 7.48
C PHE A 131 -13.49 -3.40 6.11
N LEU A 132 -13.86 -4.66 6.10
CA LEU A 132 -13.98 -5.43 4.87
C LEU A 132 -15.41 -5.97 4.75
N VAL A 133 -16.07 -5.62 3.65
CA VAL A 133 -17.30 -6.26 3.21
C VAL A 133 -16.91 -7.40 2.28
N ASP A 134 -17.16 -8.62 2.68
CA ASP A 134 -16.69 -9.82 2.01
C ASP A 134 -17.51 -10.17 0.74
N GLY A 135 -16.94 -11.10 -0.06
CA GLY A 135 -17.49 -11.58 -1.32
C GLY A 135 -16.76 -11.04 -2.55
N GLY A 136 -16.93 -11.70 -3.67
CA GLY A 136 -16.35 -11.27 -4.95
C GLY A 136 -14.84 -11.01 -4.88
N LYS A 137 -14.42 -9.86 -5.40
CA LYS A 137 -13.00 -9.47 -5.40
C LYS A 137 -12.42 -9.26 -3.99
N ALA A 138 -13.24 -8.85 -3.03
CA ALA A 138 -12.79 -8.59 -1.66
C ALA A 138 -12.35 -9.86 -0.93
N ASP A 139 -12.76 -11.04 -1.39
CA ASP A 139 -12.28 -12.31 -0.86
C ASP A 139 -10.78 -12.53 -1.07
N LEU A 140 -10.18 -11.84 -2.04
CA LEU A 140 -8.72 -11.83 -2.22
C LEU A 140 -8.00 -11.01 -1.12
N TYR A 141 -8.67 -10.08 -0.47
CA TYR A 141 -8.07 -9.19 0.54
C TYR A 141 -8.12 -9.79 1.95
N LYS A 142 -8.82 -10.91 2.12
CA LYS A 142 -8.93 -11.65 3.40
C LYS A 142 -7.76 -12.61 3.60
N VAL A 143 -7.49 -12.91 4.87
CA VAL A 143 -6.74 -14.12 5.23
C VAL A 143 -7.69 -15.30 5.10
N ASN A 144 -7.55 -16.10 4.06
CA ASN A 144 -8.33 -17.31 3.83
C ASN A 144 -7.59 -18.55 4.36
N LYS A 145 -8.26 -19.70 4.45
CA LYS A 145 -7.65 -20.97 4.86
C LYS A 145 -6.86 -21.58 3.69
N VAL A 146 -5.75 -20.95 3.34
CA VAL A 146 -4.84 -21.37 2.27
C VAL A 146 -3.41 -21.39 2.81
N PRO A 147 -2.44 -22.01 2.14
CA PRO A 147 -1.03 -21.87 2.52
C PRO A 147 -0.58 -20.42 2.43
N HIS A 148 0.12 -19.94 3.45
CA HIS A 148 0.58 -18.55 3.55
C HIS A 148 2.08 -18.43 3.29
N GLY A 149 2.46 -17.36 2.59
CA GLY A 149 3.84 -16.96 2.43
C GLY A 149 4.41 -16.29 3.69
N THR A 150 5.72 -16.08 3.69
CA THR A 150 6.45 -15.38 4.75
C THR A 150 6.73 -13.94 4.35
N VAL A 151 6.55 -13.01 5.27
CA VAL A 151 6.88 -11.59 5.10
C VAL A 151 8.07 -11.25 5.99
N SER A 152 9.15 -10.75 5.40
CA SER A 152 10.38 -10.39 6.08
C SER A 152 10.71 -8.92 5.90
N LYS A 153 11.25 -8.28 6.95
CA LYS A 153 11.85 -6.94 6.90
C LYS A 153 13.36 -7.11 6.74
N VAL A 154 13.89 -6.63 5.64
CA VAL A 154 15.28 -6.90 5.24
C VAL A 154 16.05 -5.59 5.09
N TRP A 155 17.12 -5.46 5.82
CA TRP A 155 18.04 -4.35 5.70
C TRP A 155 19.14 -4.65 4.68
N TYR A 156 19.54 -3.65 3.92
CA TYR A 156 20.58 -3.73 2.91
C TYR A 156 21.36 -2.42 2.80
N GLU A 157 22.61 -2.53 2.41
CA GLU A 157 23.45 -1.36 2.15
C GLU A 157 23.15 -0.81 0.77
N ASP A 158 22.69 0.44 0.69
CA ASP A 158 22.59 1.17 -0.56
C ASP A 158 23.84 2.03 -0.74
N ALA A 159 24.85 1.45 -1.39
CA ALA A 159 26.15 2.10 -1.57
C ALA A 159 26.07 3.41 -2.37
N LYS A 160 25.04 3.59 -3.22
CA LYS A 160 24.83 4.84 -3.98
C LYS A 160 24.16 5.91 -3.17
N ALA A 161 23.22 5.53 -2.29
CA ALA A 161 22.61 6.45 -1.35
C ALA A 161 23.54 6.72 -0.14
N GLY A 162 24.48 5.83 0.14
CA GLY A 162 25.41 5.94 1.29
C GLY A 162 24.75 5.66 2.64
N ILE A 163 23.62 4.95 2.66
CA ILE A 163 22.88 4.60 3.88
C ILE A 163 22.39 3.17 3.83
N THR A 164 22.19 2.58 5.01
CA THR A 164 21.50 1.29 5.15
C THR A 164 20.01 1.51 5.00
N ARG A 165 19.35 0.72 4.17
CA ARG A 165 17.93 0.86 3.84
C ARG A 165 17.16 -0.43 4.09
N ARG A 166 15.86 -0.32 4.34
CA ARG A 166 14.96 -1.44 4.58
C ARG A 166 14.06 -1.69 3.37
N MET A 167 13.72 -2.95 3.15
CA MET A 167 12.69 -3.41 2.23
C MET A 167 11.81 -4.46 2.90
N THR A 168 10.61 -4.63 2.41
CA THR A 168 9.71 -5.74 2.76
C THR A 168 9.78 -6.78 1.67
N VAL A 169 9.99 -8.04 2.03
CA VAL A 169 10.07 -9.16 1.09
C VAL A 169 9.05 -10.22 1.47
N TYR A 170 8.19 -10.56 0.51
CA TYR A 170 7.30 -11.71 0.59
C TYR A 170 7.94 -12.90 -0.14
N THR A 171 7.96 -14.06 0.49
CA THR A 171 8.29 -15.35 -0.13
C THR A 171 7.07 -16.26 -0.11
N PRO A 172 6.81 -17.05 -1.19
CA PRO A 172 5.60 -17.87 -1.27
C PRO A 172 5.60 -19.02 -0.26
N ALA A 173 4.42 -19.55 0.05
CA ALA A 173 4.27 -20.67 0.96
C ALA A 173 5.18 -21.84 0.57
N GLY A 174 5.86 -22.43 1.56
CA GLY A 174 6.82 -23.52 1.37
C GLY A 174 8.20 -23.10 0.88
N TYR A 175 8.46 -21.80 0.73
CA TYR A 175 9.78 -21.30 0.31
C TYR A 175 10.88 -21.81 1.23
N GLU A 176 10.73 -21.76 2.55
CA GLU A 176 11.77 -22.10 3.54
C GLU A 176 12.20 -23.55 3.44
N THR A 177 11.30 -24.46 3.08
CA THR A 177 11.55 -25.91 2.99
C THR A 177 11.85 -26.39 1.58
N SER A 178 11.59 -25.57 0.56
CA SER A 178 11.89 -25.88 -0.85
C SER A 178 13.33 -25.53 -1.21
N LYS A 179 13.89 -26.23 -2.23
CA LYS A 179 15.14 -25.86 -2.89
C LYS A 179 14.91 -25.15 -4.23
N GLU A 180 13.68 -24.94 -4.62
CA GLU A 180 13.31 -24.33 -5.90
C GLU A 180 13.71 -22.87 -5.96
N LYS A 181 13.90 -22.39 -7.19
CA LYS A 181 14.10 -20.98 -7.50
C LYS A 181 12.81 -20.37 -7.99
N TYR A 182 12.58 -19.12 -7.65
CA TYR A 182 11.34 -18.41 -7.90
C TYR A 182 11.54 -17.16 -8.77
N PRO A 183 10.56 -16.81 -9.59
CA PRO A 183 10.55 -15.51 -10.25
C PRO A 183 10.36 -14.38 -9.22
N VAL A 184 10.74 -13.15 -9.59
CA VAL A 184 10.74 -11.99 -8.68
C VAL A 184 9.90 -10.85 -9.26
N LEU A 185 8.96 -10.35 -8.49
CA LEU A 185 8.24 -9.10 -8.72
C LEU A 185 8.80 -8.02 -7.78
N TYR A 186 9.27 -6.92 -8.35
CA TYR A 186 9.54 -5.68 -7.62
C TYR A 186 8.29 -4.80 -7.68
N LEU A 187 7.72 -4.47 -6.51
CA LEU A 187 6.43 -3.79 -6.37
C LEU A 187 6.61 -2.47 -5.61
N LEU A 188 6.47 -1.35 -6.31
CA LEU A 188 6.87 -0.04 -5.86
C LEU A 188 5.66 0.81 -5.42
N HIS A 189 5.80 1.51 -4.29
CA HIS A 189 4.77 2.37 -3.72
C HIS A 189 4.72 3.77 -4.36
N GLY A 190 3.68 4.55 -4.07
CA GLY A 190 3.50 5.93 -4.50
C GLY A 190 4.18 6.95 -3.59
N ILE A 191 4.10 8.24 -3.97
CA ILE A 191 4.65 9.34 -3.18
C ILE A 191 4.07 9.35 -1.76
N GLY A 192 4.90 9.60 -0.76
CA GLY A 192 4.51 9.58 0.65
C GLY A 192 4.36 8.19 1.28
N GLY A 193 4.37 7.12 0.47
CA GLY A 193 4.43 5.74 0.94
C GLY A 193 5.83 5.30 1.33
N ASP A 194 5.95 4.03 1.69
CA ASP A 194 7.20 3.37 2.06
C ASP A 194 7.11 1.85 1.79
N GLU A 195 8.07 1.07 2.25
CA GLU A 195 8.14 -0.38 2.04
C GLU A 195 7.01 -1.19 2.71
N GLU A 196 6.16 -0.55 3.53
CA GLU A 196 5.00 -1.18 4.16
C GLU A 196 3.70 -0.99 3.36
N ALA A 197 3.63 0.04 2.52
CA ALA A 197 2.39 0.51 1.91
C ALA A 197 1.62 -0.59 1.14
N TRP A 198 2.31 -1.43 0.37
CA TRP A 198 1.67 -2.52 -0.35
C TRP A 198 1.17 -3.65 0.55
N MET A 199 1.80 -3.85 1.71
CA MET A 199 1.33 -4.83 2.69
C MET A 199 0.09 -4.35 3.42
N ASP A 200 0.11 -3.11 3.91
CA ASP A 200 -0.93 -2.58 4.79
C ASP A 200 -2.15 -2.11 3.99
N LEU A 201 -1.94 -1.23 3.01
CA LEU A 201 -2.99 -0.63 2.17
C LEU A 201 -3.34 -1.52 0.96
N GLY A 202 -2.33 -2.15 0.37
CA GLY A 202 -2.45 -2.98 -0.84
C GLY A 202 -2.89 -4.41 -0.60
N ARG A 203 -2.81 -4.91 0.64
CA ARG A 203 -3.12 -6.32 0.99
C ARG A 203 -2.33 -7.34 0.14
N ALA A 204 -1.09 -7.01 -0.21
CA ALA A 204 -0.32 -7.76 -1.20
C ALA A 204 -0.12 -9.24 -0.82
N SER A 205 0.19 -9.56 0.45
CA SER A 205 0.35 -10.96 0.89
C SER A 205 -0.94 -11.76 0.75
N GLN A 206 -2.08 -11.18 1.15
CA GLN A 206 -3.38 -11.84 1.05
C GLN A 206 -3.76 -12.10 -0.42
N ILE A 207 -3.57 -11.12 -1.30
CA ILE A 207 -3.82 -11.26 -2.74
C ILE A 207 -2.95 -12.37 -3.33
N LEU A 208 -1.66 -12.40 -2.99
CA LEU A 208 -0.71 -13.40 -3.48
C LEU A 208 -1.05 -14.80 -2.96
N ASP A 209 -1.24 -14.97 -1.65
CA ASP A 209 -1.58 -16.26 -1.06
C ASP A 209 -2.83 -16.85 -1.69
N ASN A 210 -3.89 -16.04 -1.82
CA ASN A 210 -5.16 -16.47 -2.39
C ASN A 210 -5.05 -16.82 -3.87
N LEU A 211 -4.38 -16.01 -4.68
CA LEU A 211 -4.25 -16.26 -6.11
C LEU A 211 -3.29 -17.40 -6.41
N ILE A 212 -2.23 -17.60 -5.63
CA ILE A 212 -1.32 -18.74 -5.75
C ILE A 212 -2.06 -20.03 -5.38
N ALA A 213 -2.80 -20.04 -4.28
CA ALA A 213 -3.59 -21.20 -3.86
C ALA A 213 -4.69 -21.56 -4.88
N GLN A 214 -5.27 -20.58 -5.59
CA GLN A 214 -6.21 -20.78 -6.69
C GLN A 214 -5.55 -21.23 -8.00
N GLY A 215 -4.21 -21.33 -8.06
CA GLY A 215 -3.48 -21.62 -9.30
C GLY A 215 -3.54 -20.50 -10.35
N LYS A 216 -4.01 -19.30 -9.99
CA LYS A 216 -4.16 -18.15 -10.87
C LYS A 216 -2.88 -17.32 -11.00
N ALA A 217 -2.04 -17.31 -9.97
CA ALA A 217 -0.73 -16.70 -9.98
C ALA A 217 0.35 -17.75 -9.74
N LYS A 218 1.53 -17.55 -10.33
CA LYS A 218 2.71 -18.39 -10.04
C LYS A 218 3.26 -18.06 -8.65
N PRO A 219 3.75 -19.03 -7.87
CA PRO A 219 4.56 -18.76 -6.71
C PRO A 219 5.74 -17.85 -7.09
N MET A 220 5.90 -16.73 -6.37
CA MET A 220 6.92 -15.72 -6.67
C MET A 220 7.43 -15.05 -5.39
N ILE A 221 8.64 -14.52 -5.45
CA ILE A 221 9.15 -13.58 -4.46
C ILE A 221 8.66 -12.18 -4.83
N VAL A 222 8.18 -11.40 -3.85
CA VAL A 222 7.80 -10.00 -4.09
C VAL A 222 8.63 -9.10 -3.19
N VAL A 223 9.28 -8.11 -3.81
CA VAL A 223 10.18 -7.16 -3.16
C VAL A 223 9.55 -5.79 -3.18
N MET A 224 9.27 -5.24 -2.01
CA MET A 224 8.69 -3.92 -1.83
C MET A 224 9.76 -3.02 -1.18
N THR A 225 10.34 -2.14 -1.98
CA THR A 225 11.39 -1.22 -1.53
C THR A 225 10.77 0.09 -1.04
N ASN A 226 11.51 0.83 -0.23
CA ASN A 226 11.22 2.24 -0.01
C ASN A 226 11.75 3.04 -1.22
N GLY A 227 10.87 3.70 -1.97
CA GLY A 227 11.20 4.53 -3.13
C GLY A 227 11.78 5.91 -2.78
N ASN A 228 11.75 6.28 -1.49
CA ASN A 228 12.30 7.53 -1.01
C ASN A 228 13.79 7.32 -0.69
N ILE A 229 14.67 7.66 -1.63
CA ILE A 229 16.10 7.34 -1.57
C ILE A 229 16.82 7.94 -0.34
N SER A 230 16.28 8.98 0.27
CA SER A 230 16.82 9.63 1.46
C SER A 230 16.36 8.99 2.78
N GLN A 231 15.50 7.98 2.75
CA GLN A 231 14.99 7.30 3.94
C GLN A 231 15.61 5.92 4.12
N GLU A 232 15.93 5.59 5.37
CA GLU A 232 16.38 4.25 5.77
C GLU A 232 15.23 3.23 5.74
N ALA A 233 14.06 3.62 6.28
CA ALA A 233 12.90 2.75 6.45
C ALA A 233 11.61 3.56 6.61
N ALA A 234 10.48 2.88 6.74
CA ALA A 234 9.20 3.45 7.11
C ALA A 234 9.30 4.25 8.42
N PRO A 235 8.45 5.28 8.61
CA PRO A 235 8.42 6.11 9.81
C PRO A 235 8.36 5.29 11.10
N GLY A 236 9.19 5.67 12.08
CA GLY A 236 9.33 4.98 13.35
C GLY A 236 10.33 3.82 13.34
N TYR A 237 10.94 3.52 12.18
CA TYR A 237 11.95 2.47 12.02
C TYR A 237 13.28 3.01 11.48
N THR A 238 13.47 4.33 11.47
CA THR A 238 14.72 4.99 11.06
C THR A 238 15.59 5.27 12.28
N SER A 239 16.90 5.47 12.06
CA SER A 239 17.84 5.88 13.12
C SER A 239 17.55 7.29 13.67
N GLU A 240 16.80 8.10 12.92
CA GLU A 240 16.36 9.44 13.33
C GLU A 240 15.18 9.42 14.31
N GLY A 241 14.58 8.25 14.60
CA GLY A 241 13.49 8.09 15.55
C GLY A 241 12.08 8.35 14.96
N PHE A 242 11.21 9.00 15.75
CA PHE A 242 9.79 9.18 15.41
C PHE A 242 9.54 10.51 14.69
N ILE A 243 9.99 10.62 13.45
CA ILE A 243 9.75 11.79 12.60
C ILE A 243 8.36 11.67 11.97
N VAL A 244 7.60 12.77 11.95
CA VAL A 244 6.29 12.81 11.30
C VAL A 244 6.45 12.64 9.79
N PRO A 245 5.77 11.66 9.18
CA PRO A 245 5.84 11.44 7.73
C PRO A 245 5.32 12.64 6.94
N THR A 246 5.95 12.92 5.80
CA THR A 246 5.54 13.98 4.87
C THR A 246 5.34 13.43 3.46
N LEU A 247 4.47 14.08 2.69
CA LEU A 247 4.24 13.71 1.29
C LEU A 247 5.49 13.94 0.43
N GLY A 248 6.15 15.07 0.60
CA GLY A 248 7.32 15.46 -0.20
C GLY A 248 8.61 15.16 0.53
N LEU A 249 9.43 14.28 -0.04
CA LEU A 249 10.76 13.95 0.46
C LEU A 249 11.83 14.34 -0.56
N PRO A 250 13.04 14.70 -0.10
CA PRO A 250 14.14 15.04 -1.02
C PRO A 250 14.51 13.87 -1.92
N LYS A 251 14.96 14.18 -3.13
CA LYS A 251 15.53 13.22 -4.08
C LYS A 251 14.59 12.08 -4.54
N THR A 252 13.29 12.28 -4.42
CA THR A 252 12.31 11.21 -4.67
C THR A 252 12.11 10.91 -6.16
N MET A 253 12.14 11.91 -7.05
CA MET A 253 11.90 11.76 -8.50
C MET A 253 12.96 12.52 -9.32
N GLU A 254 14.22 12.44 -8.92
CA GLU A 254 15.36 13.10 -9.55
C GLU A 254 16.41 12.10 -10.12
N GLY A 255 16.05 10.83 -10.26
CA GLY A 255 16.88 9.78 -10.86
C GLY A 255 17.72 8.97 -9.88
N SER A 256 17.89 9.40 -8.65
CA SER A 256 18.77 8.72 -7.67
C SER A 256 18.30 7.30 -7.34
N PHE A 257 17.00 7.11 -7.15
CA PHE A 257 16.42 5.80 -6.86
C PHE A 257 16.56 4.85 -8.05
N GLU A 258 16.27 5.32 -9.26
CA GLU A 258 16.36 4.52 -10.47
C GLU A 258 17.80 4.08 -10.77
N VAL A 259 18.76 4.96 -10.53
CA VAL A 259 20.21 4.67 -10.73
C VAL A 259 20.71 3.65 -9.71
N SER A 260 20.18 3.64 -8.48
CA SER A 260 20.57 2.67 -7.44
C SER A 260 19.90 1.31 -7.59
N PHE A 261 18.77 1.22 -8.28
CA PHE A 261 17.92 0.02 -8.33
C PHE A 261 18.61 -1.26 -8.82
N PRO A 262 19.56 -1.25 -9.77
CA PRO A 262 20.32 -2.46 -10.14
C PRO A 262 21.04 -3.11 -8.96
N GLU A 263 21.45 -2.37 -7.93
CA GLU A 263 22.07 -2.93 -6.73
C GLU A 263 21.03 -3.68 -5.86
N VAL A 264 19.78 -3.18 -5.82
CA VAL A 264 18.66 -3.91 -5.19
C VAL A 264 18.45 -5.26 -5.86
N VAL A 265 18.46 -5.29 -7.21
CA VAL A 265 18.33 -6.54 -7.97
C VAL A 265 19.44 -7.51 -7.64
N LYS A 266 20.70 -7.06 -7.62
CA LYS A 266 21.87 -7.89 -7.25
C LYS A 266 21.76 -8.42 -5.82
N PHE A 267 21.37 -7.57 -4.88
CA PHE A 267 21.19 -7.97 -3.48
C PHE A 267 20.16 -9.09 -3.34
N ILE A 268 19.01 -8.97 -4.01
CA ILE A 268 17.95 -9.97 -3.97
C ILE A 268 18.41 -11.28 -4.62
N ASP A 269 19.06 -11.22 -5.78
CA ASP A 269 19.57 -12.41 -6.46
C ASP A 269 20.65 -13.14 -5.66
N ALA A 270 21.45 -12.42 -4.87
CA ALA A 270 22.47 -13.01 -3.99
C ALA A 270 21.87 -13.62 -2.71
N ARG A 271 20.76 -13.07 -2.21
CA ARG A 271 20.19 -13.46 -0.92
C ARG A 271 19.08 -14.50 -1.02
N TYR A 272 18.31 -14.51 -2.11
CA TYR A 272 17.15 -15.37 -2.31
C TYR A 272 17.34 -16.33 -3.48
N ARG A 273 16.59 -17.42 -3.46
CA ARG A 273 16.60 -18.40 -4.57
C ARG A 273 15.79 -17.87 -5.74
N THR A 274 16.40 -17.03 -6.56
CA THR A 274 15.76 -16.37 -7.70
C THR A 274 16.07 -17.07 -9.01
N LEU A 275 15.14 -16.97 -9.96
CA LEU A 275 15.37 -17.22 -11.39
C LEU A 275 15.89 -15.91 -12.01
N ALA A 276 17.21 -15.68 -11.90
CA ALA A 276 17.91 -14.42 -12.15
C ALA A 276 18.03 -14.07 -13.66
N ASN A 277 16.89 -13.96 -14.36
CA ASN A 277 16.83 -13.55 -15.76
C ASN A 277 15.58 -12.71 -16.03
N SER A 278 15.54 -12.00 -17.17
CA SER A 278 14.42 -11.11 -17.50
C SER A 278 13.09 -11.81 -17.64
N GLN A 279 13.07 -13.06 -18.09
CA GLN A 279 11.82 -13.83 -18.26
C GLN A 279 11.13 -14.17 -16.95
N ASN A 280 11.87 -14.07 -15.85
CA ASN A 280 11.43 -14.36 -14.49
C ASN A 280 11.55 -13.15 -13.56
N ARG A 281 11.63 -11.94 -14.14
CA ARG A 281 11.71 -10.69 -13.37
C ARG A 281 10.68 -9.69 -13.87
N ALA A 282 9.87 -9.20 -12.93
CA ALA A 282 8.84 -8.19 -13.16
C ALA A 282 9.10 -6.97 -12.30
N ILE A 283 8.69 -5.81 -12.78
CA ILE A 283 8.63 -4.56 -12.01
C ILE A 283 7.26 -3.92 -12.22
N ALA A 284 6.64 -3.47 -11.15
CA ALA A 284 5.39 -2.73 -11.21
C ALA A 284 5.29 -1.75 -10.05
N GLY A 285 4.45 -0.74 -10.17
CA GLY A 285 4.23 0.19 -9.09
C GLY A 285 3.10 1.16 -9.36
N LEU A 286 2.64 1.81 -8.28
CA LEU A 286 1.57 2.79 -8.33
C LEU A 286 2.12 4.21 -8.32
N SER A 287 1.49 5.14 -9.06
CA SER A 287 1.81 6.58 -9.03
C SER A 287 3.31 6.85 -9.26
N MET A 288 4.02 7.39 -8.27
CA MET A 288 5.49 7.50 -8.25
C MET A 288 6.17 6.15 -8.51
N GLY A 289 5.71 5.07 -7.91
CA GLY A 289 6.25 3.72 -8.15
C GLY A 289 6.04 3.24 -9.58
N GLY A 290 4.95 3.67 -10.25
CA GLY A 290 4.76 3.47 -11.67
C GLY A 290 5.75 4.28 -12.52
N PHE A 291 6.02 5.52 -12.14
CA PHE A 291 7.07 6.35 -12.69
C PHE A 291 8.45 5.68 -12.55
N HIS A 292 8.82 5.26 -11.36
CA HIS A 292 10.07 4.52 -11.13
C HIS A 292 10.14 3.24 -11.95
N SER A 293 9.04 2.47 -12.02
CA SER A 293 8.97 1.23 -12.82
C SER A 293 9.24 1.48 -14.29
N LEU A 294 8.70 2.56 -14.86
CA LEU A 294 8.96 2.98 -16.23
C LEU A 294 10.46 3.27 -16.41
N TYR A 295 11.01 4.20 -15.64
CA TYR A 295 12.38 4.68 -15.86
C TYR A 295 13.45 3.63 -15.50
N ILE A 296 13.22 2.79 -14.47
CA ILE A 296 14.09 1.65 -14.18
C ILE A 296 14.08 0.67 -15.35
N SER A 297 12.92 0.32 -15.90
CA SER A 297 12.82 -0.66 -16.99
C SER A 297 13.43 -0.18 -18.30
N ILE A 298 13.17 1.06 -18.72
CA ILE A 298 13.71 1.60 -19.97
C ILE A 298 15.21 1.88 -19.92
N ASN A 299 15.78 2.13 -18.74
CA ASN A 299 17.22 2.26 -18.56
C ASN A 299 17.94 0.92 -18.36
N ASN A 300 17.18 -0.16 -18.12
CA ASN A 300 17.66 -1.54 -17.95
C ASN A 300 16.86 -2.52 -18.82
N PRO A 301 16.83 -2.36 -20.15
CA PRO A 301 15.85 -2.99 -21.06
C PRO A 301 15.93 -4.53 -21.11
N LYS A 302 17.03 -5.13 -20.61
CA LYS A 302 17.23 -6.60 -20.57
C LYS A 302 17.04 -7.18 -19.17
N THR A 303 16.60 -6.38 -18.20
CA THR A 303 16.49 -6.80 -16.80
C THR A 303 15.09 -7.32 -16.47
N PHE A 304 14.04 -6.69 -17.00
CA PHE A 304 12.65 -7.00 -16.69
C PHE A 304 11.90 -7.45 -17.94
N GLY A 305 11.30 -8.63 -17.88
CA GLY A 305 10.42 -9.14 -18.93
C GLY A 305 8.98 -8.67 -18.79
N TYR A 306 8.61 -8.11 -17.64
CA TYR A 306 7.25 -7.67 -17.34
C TYR A 306 7.31 -6.32 -16.64
N VAL A 307 6.54 -5.35 -17.16
CA VAL A 307 6.45 -3.99 -16.63
C VAL A 307 5.00 -3.65 -16.37
N GLY A 308 4.68 -3.16 -15.17
CA GLY A 308 3.33 -2.75 -14.76
C GLY A 308 3.31 -1.30 -14.29
N LEU A 309 2.49 -0.47 -14.93
CA LEU A 309 2.31 0.94 -14.63
C LEU A 309 0.89 1.16 -14.06
N PHE A 310 0.78 1.38 -12.74
CA PHE A 310 -0.50 1.55 -12.07
C PHE A 310 -0.70 3.03 -11.75
N SER A 311 -1.59 3.71 -12.45
CA SER A 311 -1.78 5.17 -12.32
C SER A 311 -0.44 5.92 -12.30
N ALA A 312 0.46 5.61 -13.22
CA ALA A 312 1.85 6.07 -13.18
C ALA A 312 1.96 7.59 -13.35
N ALA A 313 2.85 8.23 -12.59
CA ALA A 313 3.12 9.67 -12.63
C ALA A 313 4.02 10.05 -13.83
N ILE A 314 3.62 9.66 -15.03
CA ILE A 314 4.36 9.87 -16.28
C ILE A 314 4.45 11.38 -16.60
N GLY A 315 5.63 11.84 -16.99
CA GLY A 315 5.88 13.25 -17.31
C GLY A 315 5.94 14.16 -16.08
N LYS A 316 6.23 13.60 -14.91
CA LYS A 316 6.38 14.35 -13.65
C LYS A 316 7.82 14.36 -13.15
N GLU A 317 8.79 14.23 -14.04
CA GLU A 317 10.22 14.28 -13.73
C GLU A 317 10.57 15.59 -12.99
N GLN A 318 11.26 15.48 -11.88
CA GLN A 318 11.77 16.62 -11.13
C GLN A 318 13.16 17.00 -11.69
N LYS A 319 13.22 18.12 -12.38
CA LYS A 319 14.48 18.67 -12.91
C LYS A 319 15.03 19.71 -11.93
N SER A 320 15.92 19.28 -11.07
CA SER A 320 16.58 20.10 -10.04
C SER A 320 18.04 20.44 -10.38
N GLY A 321 18.55 19.99 -11.52
CA GLY A 321 19.96 20.08 -11.90
C GLY A 321 20.81 18.97 -11.25
N GLY A 322 20.18 17.89 -10.77
CA GLY A 322 20.85 16.77 -10.12
C GLY A 322 21.65 15.90 -11.09
N ALA A 323 22.74 15.29 -10.57
CA ALA A 323 23.66 14.48 -11.39
C ALA A 323 23.01 13.23 -12.01
N ASN A 324 21.86 12.79 -11.52
CA ASN A 324 21.18 11.58 -11.95
C ASN A 324 20.01 11.83 -12.91
N GLU A 325 19.70 13.08 -13.26
CA GLU A 325 18.57 13.43 -14.14
C GLU A 325 18.71 12.88 -15.57
N TYR A 326 19.92 12.56 -16.01
CA TYR A 326 20.16 11.91 -17.32
C TYR A 326 19.33 10.62 -17.50
N ILE A 327 18.87 10.01 -16.41
CA ILE A 327 18.05 8.80 -16.44
C ILE A 327 16.70 9.05 -17.13
N TYR A 328 16.25 10.29 -17.17
CA TYR A 328 14.99 10.72 -17.78
C TYR A 328 15.15 11.19 -19.23
N ASP A 329 16.39 11.39 -19.67
CA ASP A 329 16.66 11.86 -21.03
C ASP A 329 16.38 10.79 -22.08
N ASN A 330 16.07 11.25 -23.30
CA ASN A 330 15.92 10.41 -24.49
C ASN A 330 14.84 9.31 -24.32
N LEU A 331 13.69 9.63 -23.72
CA LEU A 331 12.60 8.69 -23.46
C LEU A 331 12.24 7.84 -24.69
N ASP A 332 12.09 8.46 -25.87
CA ASP A 332 11.71 7.74 -27.10
C ASP A 332 12.75 6.69 -27.51
N LYS A 333 14.06 7.01 -27.39
CA LYS A 333 15.12 6.05 -27.66
C LYS A 333 15.11 4.90 -26.66
N LYS A 334 14.99 5.21 -25.37
CA LYS A 334 14.98 4.21 -24.30
C LYS A 334 13.74 3.28 -24.38
N LEU A 335 12.58 3.82 -24.78
CA LEU A 335 11.41 3.00 -25.09
C LEU A 335 11.68 2.07 -26.28
N ALA A 336 12.31 2.57 -27.35
CA ALA A 336 12.68 1.73 -28.49
C ALA A 336 13.63 0.59 -28.08
N ASP A 337 14.62 0.86 -27.23
CA ASP A 337 15.55 -0.14 -26.71
C ASP A 337 14.83 -1.20 -25.83
N LEU A 338 13.87 -0.78 -24.98
CA LEU A 338 13.04 -1.70 -24.19
C LEU A 338 12.21 -2.61 -25.08
N PHE A 339 11.48 -2.04 -26.07
CA PHE A 339 10.62 -2.85 -26.93
C PHE A 339 11.41 -3.71 -27.92
N ALA A 340 12.63 -3.29 -28.31
CA ALA A 340 13.56 -4.15 -29.05
C ALA A 340 14.02 -5.37 -28.22
N ALA A 341 14.10 -5.24 -26.89
CA ALA A 341 14.36 -6.37 -25.99
C ALA A 341 13.15 -7.31 -25.81
N LYS A 342 11.98 -6.99 -26.40
CA LYS A 342 10.75 -7.78 -26.42
C LYS A 342 10.26 -8.15 -25.03
N PRO A 343 9.84 -7.18 -24.19
CA PRO A 343 9.20 -7.51 -22.93
C PRO A 343 7.96 -8.37 -23.16
N LYS A 344 7.75 -9.36 -22.32
CA LYS A 344 6.61 -10.28 -22.42
C LYS A 344 5.28 -9.61 -22.10
N LEU A 345 5.32 -8.58 -21.23
CA LEU A 345 4.15 -7.81 -20.87
C LEU A 345 4.57 -6.37 -20.53
N PHE A 346 3.92 -5.43 -21.18
CA PHE A 346 3.90 -4.02 -20.76
C PHE A 346 2.44 -3.68 -20.45
N TRP A 347 2.14 -3.44 -19.17
CA TRP A 347 0.78 -3.33 -18.68
C TRP A 347 0.53 -1.95 -18.07
N ILE A 348 -0.61 -1.35 -18.38
CA ILE A 348 -1.00 -0.02 -17.89
C ILE A 348 -2.40 -0.11 -17.30
N GLY A 349 -2.58 0.32 -16.06
CA GLY A 349 -3.88 0.46 -15.41
C GLY A 349 -4.09 1.85 -14.85
N ILE A 350 -5.30 2.42 -15.04
CA ILE A 350 -5.65 3.72 -14.49
C ILE A 350 -7.17 3.86 -14.30
N GLY A 351 -7.58 4.62 -13.29
CA GLY A 351 -8.97 4.99 -13.07
C GLY A 351 -9.42 6.12 -14.01
N ASN A 352 -10.64 6.08 -14.49
CA ASN A 352 -11.19 7.08 -15.42
C ASN A 352 -11.33 8.49 -14.82
N SER A 353 -11.33 8.61 -13.48
CA SER A 353 -11.35 9.88 -12.74
C SER A 353 -10.00 10.21 -12.10
N ASP A 354 -8.94 9.48 -12.42
CA ASP A 354 -7.61 9.72 -11.89
C ASP A 354 -7.03 11.02 -12.46
N PHE A 355 -6.44 11.87 -11.61
CA PHE A 355 -5.86 13.14 -12.04
C PHE A 355 -4.69 12.97 -13.03
N LEU A 356 -4.07 11.77 -13.07
CA LEU A 356 -3.03 11.42 -14.05
C LEU A 356 -3.60 10.80 -15.34
N TYR A 357 -4.93 10.71 -15.48
CA TYR A 357 -5.57 10.06 -16.61
C TYR A 357 -5.15 10.64 -17.96
N LYS A 358 -5.09 11.99 -18.06
CA LYS A 358 -4.69 12.69 -19.28
C LYS A 358 -3.25 12.36 -19.70
N ASP A 359 -2.31 12.38 -18.76
CA ASP A 359 -0.91 12.11 -19.01
C ASP A 359 -0.70 10.64 -19.43
N ASN A 360 -1.39 9.71 -18.76
CA ASN A 360 -1.38 8.29 -19.13
C ASN A 360 -2.03 8.03 -20.48
N THR A 361 -3.06 8.78 -20.86
CA THR A 361 -3.67 8.69 -22.20
C THR A 361 -2.68 9.13 -23.27
N ALA A 362 -2.03 10.28 -23.12
CA ALA A 362 -1.01 10.74 -24.04
C ALA A 362 0.15 9.74 -24.18
N PHE A 363 0.53 9.10 -23.08
CA PHE A 363 1.57 8.07 -23.13
C PHE A 363 1.12 6.81 -23.89
N ARG A 364 -0.11 6.33 -23.68
CA ARG A 364 -0.68 5.19 -24.44
C ARG A 364 -0.79 5.50 -25.93
N GLU A 365 -1.21 6.73 -26.28
CA GLU A 365 -1.25 7.19 -27.67
C GLU A 365 0.16 7.18 -28.30
N LYS A 366 1.18 7.65 -27.59
CA LYS A 366 2.58 7.56 -28.03
C LYS A 366 2.99 6.10 -28.29
N LEU A 367 2.71 5.17 -27.37
CA LEU A 367 3.02 3.75 -27.56
C LEU A 367 2.32 3.18 -28.81
N THR A 368 1.05 3.51 -29.01
CA THR A 368 0.25 3.10 -30.19
C THR A 368 0.84 3.64 -31.47
N GLN A 369 1.19 4.92 -31.53
CA GLN A 369 1.81 5.54 -32.71
C GLN A 369 3.17 4.92 -33.08
N LYS A 370 3.90 4.44 -32.06
CA LYS A 370 5.20 3.74 -32.27
C LYS A 370 5.03 2.25 -32.55
N GLY A 371 3.82 1.71 -32.51
CA GLY A 371 3.54 0.29 -32.69
C GLY A 371 4.04 -0.60 -31.55
N TYR A 372 4.19 -0.04 -30.35
CA TYR A 372 4.64 -0.80 -29.17
C TYR A 372 3.46 -1.52 -28.51
N PRO A 373 3.54 -2.85 -28.31
CA PRO A 373 2.44 -3.61 -27.72
C PRO A 373 2.33 -3.35 -26.22
N PHE A 374 1.11 -3.08 -25.75
CA PHE A 374 0.79 -2.98 -24.33
C PHE A 374 -0.60 -3.54 -24.04
N THR A 375 -0.81 -3.94 -22.80
CA THR A 375 -2.14 -4.28 -22.24
C THR A 375 -2.64 -3.12 -21.44
N TYR A 376 -3.89 -2.73 -21.64
CA TYR A 376 -4.53 -1.64 -20.94
C TYR A 376 -5.74 -2.11 -20.13
N MET A 377 -5.88 -1.56 -18.92
CA MET A 377 -7.04 -1.73 -18.07
C MET A 377 -7.49 -0.38 -17.54
N GLU A 378 -8.78 -0.08 -17.72
CA GLU A 378 -9.43 1.06 -17.10
C GLU A 378 -10.39 0.60 -16.00
N THR A 379 -10.45 1.34 -14.92
CA THR A 379 -11.41 1.12 -13.85
C THR A 379 -12.18 2.39 -13.57
N ASP A 380 -13.32 2.27 -12.90
CA ASP A 380 -13.98 3.41 -12.30
C ASP A 380 -13.16 3.99 -11.16
N GLY A 381 -13.40 5.28 -10.86
CA GLY A 381 -12.76 5.99 -9.76
C GLY A 381 -11.42 6.62 -10.11
N GLY A 382 -10.80 7.18 -9.09
CA GLY A 382 -9.60 8.01 -9.20
C GLY A 382 -8.32 7.32 -8.72
N HIS A 383 -7.44 8.12 -8.15
CA HIS A 383 -6.11 7.77 -7.66
C HIS A 383 -6.19 7.13 -6.26
N ILE A 384 -6.66 5.89 -6.15
CA ILE A 384 -7.07 5.25 -4.90
C ILE A 384 -6.61 3.81 -4.77
N TRP A 385 -6.39 3.35 -3.53
CA TRP A 385 -5.94 1.99 -3.21
C TRP A 385 -6.88 0.89 -3.70
N ARG A 386 -8.19 1.14 -3.79
CA ARG A 386 -9.16 0.22 -4.39
C ARG A 386 -8.73 -0.18 -5.81
N ASN A 387 -8.36 0.78 -6.63
CA ASN A 387 -7.91 0.54 -8.01
C ASN A 387 -6.57 -0.21 -8.03
N TRP A 388 -5.63 0.16 -7.19
CA TRP A 388 -4.30 -0.48 -7.16
C TRP A 388 -4.35 -1.92 -6.65
N ARG A 389 -5.25 -2.27 -5.72
CA ARG A 389 -5.51 -3.66 -5.35
C ARG A 389 -6.05 -4.48 -6.53
N ILE A 390 -6.95 -3.90 -7.33
CA ILE A 390 -7.44 -4.52 -8.57
C ILE A 390 -6.29 -4.73 -9.55
N TYR A 391 -5.46 -3.69 -9.78
CA TYR A 391 -4.34 -3.77 -10.73
C TYR A 391 -3.30 -4.81 -10.29
N LEU A 392 -2.96 -4.87 -9.02
CA LEU A 392 -2.07 -5.92 -8.50
C LEU A 392 -2.68 -7.30 -8.75
N SER A 393 -3.95 -7.49 -8.38
CA SER A 393 -4.65 -8.78 -8.57
C SER A 393 -4.67 -9.23 -10.03
N GLU A 394 -4.91 -8.29 -10.97
CA GLU A 394 -4.92 -8.58 -12.40
C GLU A 394 -3.53 -8.81 -12.99
N TYR A 395 -2.54 -8.01 -12.56
CA TYR A 395 -1.18 -8.07 -13.06
C TYR A 395 -0.47 -9.37 -12.65
N VAL A 396 -0.56 -9.80 -11.39
CA VAL A 396 0.13 -11.01 -10.92
C VAL A 396 -0.41 -12.29 -11.55
N GLN A 397 -1.63 -12.27 -12.07
CA GLN A 397 -2.20 -13.38 -12.85
C GLN A 397 -1.64 -13.48 -14.27
N LYS A 398 -0.97 -12.45 -14.77
CA LYS A 398 -0.48 -12.37 -16.17
C LYS A 398 1.03 -12.54 -16.29
N ILE A 399 1.78 -12.36 -15.21
CA ILE A 399 3.24 -12.50 -15.22
C ILE A 399 3.70 -13.94 -14.97
N PHE A 400 4.90 -14.25 -15.48
CA PHE A 400 5.59 -15.55 -15.28
C PHE A 400 4.86 -16.78 -15.85
N LYS A 401 3.99 -16.57 -16.84
CA LYS A 401 3.31 -17.66 -17.58
C LYS A 401 4.14 -18.18 -18.73
#